data_7f999e671286e3589c126c00f378e421
#
_entry.id   7f999e671286e3589c126c00f378e421
#
_cell.length_a   1.000
_cell.length_b   1.000
_cell.length_c   1.000
_cell.angle_alpha   90.00
_cell.angle_beta   90.00
_cell.angle_gamma   90.00
#
_symmetry.space_group_name_H-M   'P 1'
#
loop_
_entity.id
_entity.type
_entity.pdbx_description
1 polymer ?
#
loop_
_entity_poly.entity_id
_entity_poly.type
_entity_poly.pdbx_seq_one_letter_code
_entity_poly.pdbx_strand_id
1 'polypeptide(L)'
;MTSAHGMSGSSMSQAGAFEAAAVDVACVRNYHARMDDSDKREADGDRLKTDPLPTLFLGHGAPPLLEDEGWMTELRSWAAQLPRPERILIISAHWQSAPVAISATRRVPLVYDFYGFPEHYYRMTYEAPGAPELAVDIRKLLPRDEPVQQLEDRGLDHGAWVPLKAMFPAADIPVLQMSMPDLDPTHLLALGRRLAPLRDEGTLIIGSGFMTHGLPFIHEYMGHTDAAPAWSVEFDRWAAEALARGDLDELLAFRERAPGMPYAHPTVEHFAPLFVALGASTNPDEAPETAIEGFWWGLSKRAFQTF
;
A
#
# COMPACT_ATOMS: atom_id res chain seq x y z
N MET A 1 -38.09 43.74 40.80
CA MET A 1 -39.43 43.26 40.44
C MET A 1 -39.25 42.14 39.44
N THR A 2 -39.49 40.94 39.94
CA THR A 2 -40.24 39.79 39.40
C THR A 2 -39.67 39.17 38.11
N SER A 3 -39.44 37.95 37.89
CA SER A 3 -39.77 36.70 38.63
C SER A 3 -39.10 35.58 37.88
N ALA A 4 -38.63 34.58 38.58
CA ALA A 4 -38.13 33.30 38.10
C ALA A 4 -39.21 32.48 37.40
N HIS A 5 -38.84 31.61 36.48
CA HIS A 5 -39.37 30.25 36.40
C HIS A 5 -38.36 29.33 35.69
N GLY A 6 -37.92 28.35 36.41
CA GLY A 6 -37.13 27.23 35.91
C GLY A 6 -37.99 26.15 35.28
N MET A 7 -37.42 25.40 34.42
CA MET A 7 -37.83 24.02 34.11
C MET A 7 -36.61 23.16 33.86
N SER A 8 -36.45 22.16 34.68
CA SER A 8 -35.53 21.06 34.58
C SER A 8 -35.93 20.15 33.42
N GLY A 9 -34.93 19.79 32.58
CA GLY A 9 -35.05 18.74 31.59
C GLY A 9 -33.81 17.88 31.61
N SER A 10 -33.89 16.75 32.31
CA SER A 10 -32.87 15.71 32.29
C SER A 10 -32.85 15.03 30.93
N SER A 11 -31.74 15.09 30.22
CA SER A 11 -31.49 14.21 29.09
C SER A 11 -30.42 13.19 29.49
N MET A 12 -30.82 11.96 29.59
CA MET A 12 -29.97 10.80 29.79
C MET A 12 -29.10 10.61 28.53
N SER A 13 -27.79 10.75 28.70
CA SER A 13 -26.79 10.33 27.73
C SER A 13 -26.66 8.80 27.84
N GLN A 14 -27.14 8.08 26.85
CA GLN A 14 -26.74 6.69 26.62
C GLN A 14 -25.45 6.69 25.82
N ALA A 15 -24.32 6.60 26.52
CA ALA A 15 -23.07 6.21 25.95
C ALA A 15 -23.10 4.67 25.75
N GLY A 16 -23.37 4.24 24.53
CA GLY A 16 -23.19 2.85 24.12
C GLY A 16 -21.69 2.56 24.02
N ALA A 17 -21.16 1.80 24.97
CA ALA A 17 -19.84 1.24 24.90
C ALA A 17 -19.81 0.20 23.76
N PHE A 18 -19.08 0.50 22.71
CA PHE A 18 -18.65 -0.51 21.75
C PHE A 18 -17.50 -1.29 22.41
N GLU A 19 -17.81 -2.49 22.88
CA GLU A 19 -16.81 -3.49 23.23
C GLU A 19 -16.07 -3.88 21.96
N ALA A 20 -14.80 -3.49 21.88
CA ALA A 20 -13.89 -3.98 20.85
C ALA A 20 -13.69 -5.48 21.11
N ALA A 21 -14.31 -6.31 20.27
CA ALA A 21 -14.02 -7.73 20.27
C ALA A 21 -12.55 -7.91 19.82
N ALA A 22 -11.71 -8.33 20.77
CA ALA A 22 -10.35 -8.75 20.49
C ALA A 22 -10.42 -9.94 19.50
N VAL A 23 -10.01 -9.72 18.26
CA VAL A 23 -9.87 -10.79 17.27
C VAL A 23 -8.65 -11.60 17.67
N ASP A 24 -8.87 -12.84 18.09
CA ASP A 24 -7.83 -13.78 18.49
C ASP A 24 -6.91 -14.04 17.29
N VAL A 25 -5.66 -13.59 17.38
CA VAL A 25 -4.60 -13.79 16.37
C VAL A 25 -4.38 -15.28 16.08
N ALA A 26 -4.68 -16.16 17.04
CA ALA A 26 -4.62 -17.61 16.84
C ALA A 26 -5.70 -18.13 15.88
N CYS A 27 -6.86 -17.48 15.79
CA CYS A 27 -7.93 -17.86 14.86
C CYS A 27 -7.56 -17.58 13.40
N VAL A 28 -6.74 -16.57 13.16
CA VAL A 28 -6.29 -16.17 11.81
C VAL A 28 -5.23 -17.15 11.27
N ARG A 29 -4.47 -17.82 12.12
CA ARG A 29 -3.48 -18.85 11.74
C ARG A 29 -4.08 -20.16 11.27
N ASN A 30 -5.34 -20.46 11.63
CA ASN A 30 -5.98 -21.76 11.32
C ASN A 30 -6.87 -21.76 10.08
N TYR A 31 -7.00 -20.64 9.36
CA TYR A 31 -7.87 -20.58 8.18
C TYR A 31 -7.30 -21.33 6.96
N HIS A 32 -5.99 -21.51 6.88
CA HIS A 32 -5.35 -22.28 5.77
C HIS A 32 -5.45 -23.80 5.90
N ALA A 33 -5.94 -24.34 7.03
CA ALA A 33 -5.93 -25.78 7.28
C ALA A 33 -7.23 -26.53 6.90
N ARG A 34 -8.25 -25.85 6.38
CA ARG A 34 -9.55 -26.48 6.07
C ARG A 34 -10.18 -25.97 4.77
N MET A 35 -9.55 -26.19 3.65
CA MET A 35 -10.25 -26.33 2.38
C MET A 35 -9.93 -27.68 1.79
N ASP A 36 -10.92 -28.56 1.81
CA ASP A 36 -10.86 -29.92 1.27
C ASP A 36 -10.69 -29.88 -0.26
N ASP A 37 -9.69 -30.60 -0.74
CA ASP A 37 -9.09 -30.52 -2.08
C ASP A 37 -9.80 -31.41 -3.10
N SER A 38 -11.07 -31.78 -2.87
CA SER A 38 -11.70 -32.85 -3.64
C SER A 38 -12.70 -32.46 -4.73
N ASP A 39 -13.08 -31.19 -4.91
CA ASP A 39 -14.21 -30.84 -5.80
C ASP A 39 -13.95 -29.82 -6.93
N LYS A 40 -12.68 -29.59 -7.32
CA LYS A 40 -12.34 -28.64 -8.41
C LYS A 40 -11.45 -29.19 -9.52
N ARG A 41 -11.51 -30.49 -9.79
CA ARG A 41 -10.71 -31.05 -10.88
C ARG A 41 -11.57 -31.45 -12.07
N GLU A 42 -12.21 -30.54 -12.76
CA GLU A 42 -12.74 -30.86 -14.11
C GLU A 42 -13.18 -29.66 -14.94
N ALA A 43 -12.52 -28.51 -14.90
CA ALA A 43 -12.79 -27.45 -15.89
C ALA A 43 -11.64 -26.45 -16.06
N ASP A 44 -10.37 -26.87 -15.99
CA ASP A 44 -9.30 -25.92 -16.35
C ASP A 44 -8.27 -26.63 -17.22
N GLY A 45 -8.31 -26.34 -18.51
CA GLY A 45 -7.34 -26.81 -19.48
C GLY A 45 -5.97 -26.27 -19.11
N ASP A 46 -5.05 -27.17 -18.87
CA ASP A 46 -3.57 -27.11 -18.85
C ASP A 46 -2.93 -25.71 -19.02
N ARG A 47 -3.24 -24.77 -18.13
CA ARG A 47 -2.39 -23.63 -17.85
C ARG A 47 -1.29 -24.13 -16.93
N LEU A 48 -0.07 -24.23 -17.45
CA LEU A 48 1.11 -24.39 -16.61
C LEU A 48 1.00 -23.39 -15.47
N LYS A 49 0.82 -23.85 -14.23
CA LYS A 49 0.82 -22.99 -13.06
C LYS A 49 2.19 -22.32 -13.00
N THR A 50 2.25 -21.08 -13.42
CA THR A 50 3.41 -20.22 -13.13
C THR A 50 3.41 -19.96 -11.63
N ASP A 51 4.60 -19.88 -11.03
CA ASP A 51 4.70 -19.48 -9.63
C ASP A 51 3.99 -18.13 -9.41
N PRO A 52 3.32 -17.93 -8.27
CA PRO A 52 2.65 -16.67 -7.98
C PRO A 52 3.62 -15.49 -8.09
N LEU A 53 3.15 -14.37 -8.63
CA LEU A 53 3.97 -13.17 -8.67
C LEU A 53 4.31 -12.69 -7.25
N PRO A 54 5.48 -12.07 -7.02
CA PRO A 54 5.77 -11.45 -5.73
C PRO A 54 4.81 -10.31 -5.43
N THR A 55 4.73 -9.90 -4.17
CA THR A 55 4.17 -8.60 -3.80
C THR A 55 5.29 -7.62 -3.54
N LEU A 56 5.07 -6.36 -3.81
CA LEU A 56 6.07 -5.32 -3.64
C LEU A 56 5.62 -4.29 -2.60
N PHE A 57 6.56 -3.83 -1.78
CA PHE A 57 6.46 -2.54 -1.11
C PHE A 57 7.57 -1.64 -1.63
N LEU A 58 7.23 -0.40 -2.00
CA LEU A 58 8.20 0.55 -2.53
C LEU A 58 7.94 1.98 -2.06
N GLY A 59 9.03 2.76 -1.96
CA GLY A 59 8.98 4.20 -1.89
C GLY A 59 8.62 4.78 -3.26
N HIS A 60 7.59 5.64 -3.33
CA HIS A 60 7.17 6.19 -4.62
C HIS A 60 7.84 7.53 -4.95
N GLY A 61 8.48 8.16 -3.95
CA GLY A 61 9.03 9.50 -4.14
C GLY A 61 7.97 10.53 -4.51
N ALA A 62 8.45 11.59 -5.15
CA ALA A 62 7.61 12.59 -5.81
C ALA A 62 8.09 12.69 -7.27
N PRO A 63 7.45 13.46 -8.17
CA PRO A 63 7.89 13.56 -9.55
C PRO A 63 9.38 13.80 -9.79
N PRO A 64 10.14 14.54 -8.91
CA PRO A 64 11.60 14.65 -9.03
C PRO A 64 12.38 13.32 -8.94
N LEU A 65 11.77 12.24 -8.41
CA LEU A 65 12.34 10.88 -8.50
C LEU A 65 12.70 10.53 -9.96
N LEU A 66 11.87 10.94 -10.91
CA LEU A 66 12.06 10.64 -12.33
C LEU A 66 13.28 11.34 -12.95
N GLU A 67 13.92 12.25 -12.24
CA GLU A 67 15.17 12.94 -12.59
C GLU A 67 16.36 12.42 -11.76
N ASP A 68 16.13 11.56 -10.77
CA ASP A 68 17.19 10.90 -10.01
C ASP A 68 17.65 9.63 -10.74
N GLU A 69 18.76 9.76 -11.49
CA GLU A 69 19.28 8.66 -12.31
C GLU A 69 19.66 7.42 -11.49
N GLY A 70 20.12 7.62 -10.25
CA GLY A 70 20.48 6.53 -9.34
C GLY A 70 19.26 5.70 -8.97
N TRP A 71 18.24 6.36 -8.42
CA TRP A 71 17.00 5.68 -8.01
C TRP A 71 16.21 5.13 -9.19
N MET A 72 16.19 5.86 -10.32
CA MET A 72 15.60 5.35 -11.56
C MET A 72 16.29 4.06 -12.06
N THR A 73 17.60 3.96 -11.91
CA THR A 73 18.36 2.74 -12.28
C THR A 73 18.04 1.59 -11.36
N GLU A 74 17.94 1.81 -10.05
CA GLU A 74 17.54 0.79 -9.07
C GLU A 74 16.13 0.25 -9.38
N LEU A 75 15.15 1.11 -9.59
CA LEU A 75 13.77 0.72 -9.90
C LEU A 75 13.67 -0.06 -11.23
N ARG A 76 14.37 0.38 -12.26
CA ARG A 76 14.40 -0.32 -13.56
C ARG A 76 15.08 -1.68 -13.45
N SER A 77 16.19 -1.75 -12.73
CA SER A 77 16.94 -2.99 -12.54
C SER A 77 16.10 -4.01 -11.76
N TRP A 78 15.39 -3.55 -10.74
CA TRP A 78 14.47 -4.39 -9.98
C TRP A 78 13.32 -4.88 -10.87
N ALA A 79 12.64 -3.99 -11.57
CA ALA A 79 11.53 -4.35 -12.47
C ALA A 79 11.96 -5.35 -13.56
N ALA A 80 13.20 -5.26 -14.06
CA ALA A 80 13.73 -6.19 -15.06
C ALA A 80 13.97 -7.62 -14.54
N GLN A 81 14.06 -7.80 -13.21
CA GLN A 81 14.21 -9.11 -12.57
C GLN A 81 12.87 -9.76 -12.24
N LEU A 82 11.79 -8.97 -12.20
CA LEU A 82 10.46 -9.49 -11.92
C LEU A 82 9.90 -10.27 -13.13
N PRO A 83 9.15 -11.35 -12.90
CA PRO A 83 8.32 -11.90 -13.96
C PRO A 83 7.38 -10.82 -14.49
N ARG A 84 7.23 -10.74 -15.82
CA ARG A 84 6.37 -9.71 -16.41
C ARG A 84 4.92 -9.93 -15.98
N PRO A 85 4.28 -8.97 -15.30
CA PRO A 85 2.89 -9.10 -14.89
C PRO A 85 1.93 -8.95 -16.08
N GLU A 86 0.81 -9.64 -16.02
CA GLU A 86 -0.31 -9.45 -16.95
C GLU A 86 -1.09 -8.17 -16.61
N ARG A 87 -1.15 -7.81 -15.33
CA ARG A 87 -1.84 -6.62 -14.80
C ARG A 87 -1.24 -6.20 -13.45
N ILE A 88 -1.46 -4.95 -13.05
CA ILE A 88 -0.94 -4.38 -11.81
C ILE A 88 -2.09 -3.86 -10.95
N LEU A 89 -2.11 -4.25 -9.68
CA LEU A 89 -2.91 -3.64 -8.62
C LEU A 89 -1.98 -2.81 -7.74
N ILE A 90 -2.22 -1.50 -7.64
CA ILE A 90 -1.42 -0.62 -6.80
C ILE A 90 -2.26 0.05 -5.72
N ILE A 91 -1.76 0.02 -4.49
CA ILE A 91 -2.35 0.65 -3.31
C ILE A 91 -1.42 1.77 -2.88
N SER A 92 -1.84 3.01 -3.11
CA SER A 92 -1.04 4.21 -2.82
C SER A 92 -1.40 4.82 -1.47
N ALA A 93 -0.40 5.35 -0.78
CA ALA A 93 -0.56 6.16 0.43
C ALA A 93 -1.50 7.36 0.24
N HIS A 94 -1.64 7.84 -0.99
CA HIS A 94 -2.41 9.04 -1.33
C HIS A 94 -3.90 8.81 -1.51
N TRP A 95 -4.40 7.61 -1.26
CA TRP A 95 -5.82 7.36 -1.42
C TRP A 95 -6.41 6.50 -0.30
N GLN A 96 -7.17 7.18 0.57
CA GLN A 96 -8.02 6.55 1.57
C GLN A 96 -9.48 6.75 1.19
N SER A 97 -10.29 5.71 1.27
CA SER A 97 -11.74 5.76 1.06
C SER A 97 -12.41 4.56 1.72
N ALA A 98 -13.40 4.84 2.57
CA ALA A 98 -14.31 3.85 3.13
C ALA A 98 -15.73 4.12 2.60
N PRO A 99 -16.37 3.16 1.93
CA PRO A 99 -15.86 1.83 1.59
C PRO A 99 -14.64 1.87 0.64
N VAL A 100 -13.98 0.70 0.49
CA VAL A 100 -12.90 0.54 -0.49
C VAL A 100 -13.35 1.03 -1.86
N ALA A 101 -12.50 1.81 -2.50
CA ALA A 101 -12.74 2.32 -3.83
C ALA A 101 -11.65 1.88 -4.82
N ILE A 102 -12.03 1.70 -6.08
CA ILE A 102 -11.13 1.42 -7.20
C ILE A 102 -11.20 2.55 -8.22
N SER A 103 -10.09 2.81 -8.88
CA SER A 103 -9.96 3.83 -9.93
C SER A 103 -10.76 3.47 -11.19
N ALA A 104 -10.75 4.37 -12.17
CA ALA A 104 -11.29 4.12 -13.48
C ALA A 104 -10.69 2.85 -14.11
N THR A 105 -11.54 2.04 -14.71
CA THR A 105 -11.14 0.82 -15.44
C THR A 105 -10.81 1.10 -16.92
N ARG A 106 -10.78 2.37 -17.29
CA ARG A 106 -10.40 2.89 -18.60
C ARG A 106 -9.33 3.96 -18.43
N ARG A 107 -8.67 4.32 -19.48
CA ARG A 107 -7.72 5.43 -19.47
C ARG A 107 -8.44 6.74 -19.20
N VAL A 108 -7.99 7.46 -18.17
CA VAL A 108 -8.44 8.79 -17.78
C VAL A 108 -7.22 9.64 -17.38
N PRO A 109 -7.34 10.97 -17.29
CA PRO A 109 -6.24 11.84 -16.84
C PRO A 109 -5.68 11.41 -15.48
N LEU A 110 -4.37 11.59 -15.28
CA LEU A 110 -3.70 11.36 -13.99
C LEU A 110 -4.20 12.34 -12.93
N VAL A 111 -4.06 11.96 -11.67
CA VAL A 111 -4.26 12.84 -10.52
C VAL A 111 -2.90 13.46 -10.16
N TYR A 112 -2.80 14.77 -10.24
CA TYR A 112 -1.61 15.54 -9.87
C TYR A 112 -1.81 16.09 -8.46
N ASP A 113 -1.72 15.22 -7.47
CA ASP A 113 -1.98 15.47 -6.04
C ASP A 113 -0.74 15.97 -5.30
N PHE A 114 0.11 16.72 -5.96
CA PHE A 114 1.30 17.38 -5.44
C PHE A 114 1.28 18.87 -5.82
N TYR A 115 2.08 19.68 -5.12
CA TYR A 115 2.14 21.12 -5.37
C TYR A 115 3.54 21.67 -5.11
N GLY A 116 3.80 22.88 -5.64
CA GLY A 116 5.07 23.59 -5.41
C GLY A 116 6.23 23.11 -6.30
N PHE A 117 5.98 22.23 -7.26
CA PHE A 117 6.97 21.74 -8.21
C PHE A 117 6.95 22.52 -9.54
N PRO A 118 8.03 22.47 -10.34
CA PRO A 118 8.08 23.01 -11.69
C PRO A 118 6.96 22.48 -12.59
N GLU A 119 6.50 23.34 -13.50
CA GLU A 119 5.32 23.07 -14.35
C GLU A 119 5.43 21.80 -15.21
N HIS A 120 6.64 21.45 -15.64
CA HIS A 120 6.85 20.27 -16.49
C HIS A 120 6.38 18.96 -15.82
N TYR A 121 6.43 18.84 -14.48
CA TYR A 121 5.91 17.68 -13.77
C TYR A 121 4.39 17.53 -13.90
N TYR A 122 3.65 18.64 -14.00
CA TYR A 122 2.18 18.63 -14.20
C TYR A 122 1.78 18.31 -15.64
N ARG A 123 2.75 18.17 -16.55
CA ARG A 123 2.54 17.75 -17.94
C ARG A 123 2.99 16.32 -18.20
N MET A 124 3.57 15.66 -17.22
CA MET A 124 3.96 14.25 -17.35
C MET A 124 2.73 13.38 -17.52
N THR A 125 2.83 12.38 -18.36
CA THR A 125 1.76 11.40 -18.60
C THR A 125 2.27 9.98 -18.34
N TYR A 126 1.35 9.10 -17.97
CA TYR A 126 1.55 7.66 -17.90
C TYR A 126 0.28 6.99 -18.40
N GLU A 127 0.28 6.55 -19.67
CA GLU A 127 -0.93 6.16 -20.37
C GLU A 127 -1.18 4.65 -20.33
N ALA A 128 -1.05 4.04 -19.16
CA ALA A 128 -1.36 2.63 -19.00
C ALA A 128 -2.83 2.31 -19.33
N PRO A 129 -3.11 1.14 -19.91
CA PRO A 129 -4.48 0.65 -20.05
C PRO A 129 -5.17 0.52 -18.68
N GLY A 130 -6.48 0.72 -18.63
CA GLY A 130 -7.27 0.34 -17.47
C GLY A 130 -7.44 -1.18 -17.38
N ALA A 131 -7.81 -1.69 -16.19
CA ALA A 131 -7.92 -3.12 -15.90
C ALA A 131 -9.36 -3.51 -15.47
N PRO A 132 -10.34 -3.56 -16.37
CA PRO A 132 -11.73 -3.85 -16.02
C PRO A 132 -11.93 -5.27 -15.46
N GLU A 133 -11.19 -6.25 -15.96
CA GLU A 133 -11.25 -7.63 -15.47
C GLU A 133 -10.73 -7.72 -14.03
N LEU A 134 -9.63 -7.06 -13.71
CA LEU A 134 -9.09 -6.97 -12.36
C LEU A 134 -10.11 -6.35 -11.38
N ALA A 135 -10.86 -5.34 -11.82
CA ALA A 135 -11.92 -4.74 -11.02
C ALA A 135 -13.06 -5.73 -10.69
N VAL A 136 -13.36 -6.63 -11.62
CA VAL A 136 -14.34 -7.72 -11.39
C VAL A 136 -13.79 -8.73 -10.39
N ASP A 137 -12.52 -9.12 -10.52
CA ASP A 137 -11.90 -10.13 -9.66
C ASP A 137 -11.76 -9.59 -8.22
N ILE A 138 -11.37 -8.36 -8.03
CA ILE A 138 -11.33 -7.72 -6.70
C ILE A 138 -12.70 -7.78 -6.02
N ARG A 139 -13.80 -7.48 -6.74
CA ARG A 139 -15.16 -7.53 -6.17
C ARG A 139 -15.59 -8.93 -5.76
N LYS A 140 -15.05 -9.99 -6.40
CA LYS A 140 -15.33 -11.38 -6.01
C LYS A 140 -14.60 -11.80 -4.74
N LEU A 141 -13.42 -11.23 -4.50
CA LEU A 141 -12.56 -11.56 -3.36
C LEU A 141 -12.94 -10.81 -2.08
N LEU A 142 -13.55 -9.64 -2.22
CA LEU A 142 -13.99 -8.86 -1.06
C LEU A 142 -15.37 -9.31 -0.58
N PRO A 143 -15.67 -9.17 0.73
CA PRO A 143 -16.96 -9.55 1.29
C PRO A 143 -18.13 -8.81 0.60
N ARG A 144 -19.26 -9.48 0.45
CA ARG A 144 -20.44 -8.93 -0.23
C ARG A 144 -21.08 -7.75 0.52
N ASP A 145 -20.89 -7.68 1.83
CA ASP A 145 -21.33 -6.62 2.72
C ASP A 145 -20.33 -5.44 2.80
N GLU A 146 -19.14 -5.59 2.20
CA GLU A 146 -18.17 -4.53 2.03
C GLU A 146 -18.17 -4.07 0.56
N PRO A 147 -19.02 -3.11 0.16
CA PRO A 147 -19.15 -2.72 -1.24
C PRO A 147 -17.86 -2.06 -1.75
N VAL A 148 -17.44 -2.43 -2.95
CA VAL A 148 -16.34 -1.79 -3.65
C VAL A 148 -16.89 -0.68 -4.54
N GLN A 149 -16.59 0.56 -4.22
CA GLN A 149 -16.98 1.71 -5.00
C GLN A 149 -16.06 1.87 -6.22
N GLN A 150 -16.59 2.09 -7.40
CA GLN A 150 -15.80 2.44 -8.58
C GLN A 150 -15.91 3.93 -8.87
N LEU A 151 -14.76 4.62 -8.96
CA LEU A 151 -14.69 6.01 -9.34
C LEU A 151 -14.29 6.10 -10.82
N GLU A 152 -15.30 6.25 -11.69
CA GLU A 152 -15.18 6.17 -13.14
C GLU A 152 -14.21 7.20 -13.76
N ASP A 153 -13.96 8.30 -13.08
CA ASP A 153 -13.14 9.41 -13.58
C ASP A 153 -11.85 9.62 -12.75
N ARG A 154 -11.59 8.75 -11.75
CA ARG A 154 -10.34 8.83 -10.98
C ARG A 154 -9.23 8.10 -11.70
N GLY A 155 -8.20 8.84 -12.12
CA GLY A 155 -6.94 8.30 -12.63
C GLY A 155 -5.98 7.88 -11.52
N LEU A 156 -4.77 7.50 -11.94
CA LEU A 156 -3.67 7.16 -11.03
C LEU A 156 -3.13 8.43 -10.37
N ASP A 157 -2.93 8.43 -9.06
CA ASP A 157 -2.23 9.50 -8.35
C ASP A 157 -0.70 9.33 -8.45
N HIS A 158 0.06 10.32 -7.94
CA HIS A 158 1.52 10.29 -8.11
C HIS A 158 2.19 9.11 -7.38
N GLY A 159 1.64 8.66 -6.28
CA GLY A 159 2.11 7.43 -5.60
C GLY A 159 1.96 6.19 -6.46
N ALA A 160 1.07 6.22 -7.46
CA ALA A 160 0.93 5.14 -8.42
C ALA A 160 1.73 5.39 -9.69
N TRP A 161 1.52 6.51 -10.40
CA TRP A 161 2.09 6.67 -11.73
C TRP A 161 3.60 6.98 -11.74
N VAL A 162 4.16 7.62 -10.69
CA VAL A 162 5.59 7.95 -10.64
C VAL A 162 6.45 6.68 -10.61
N PRO A 163 6.28 5.77 -9.63
CA PRO A 163 7.08 4.54 -9.61
C PRO A 163 6.79 3.64 -10.81
N LEU A 164 5.54 3.55 -11.28
CA LEU A 164 5.22 2.76 -12.46
C LEU A 164 5.89 3.29 -13.72
N LYS A 165 6.00 4.60 -13.88
CA LYS A 165 6.72 5.22 -15.00
C LYS A 165 8.22 4.92 -14.95
N ALA A 166 8.78 4.78 -13.75
CA ALA A 166 10.17 4.35 -13.57
C ALA A 166 10.36 2.87 -13.90
N MET A 167 9.52 1.99 -13.36
CA MET A 167 9.63 0.54 -13.47
C MET A 167 9.15 -0.02 -14.82
N PHE A 168 8.04 0.51 -15.33
CA PHE A 168 7.37 0.04 -16.55
C PHE A 168 7.11 1.20 -17.53
N PRO A 169 8.18 1.82 -18.09
CA PRO A 169 8.07 3.05 -18.89
C PRO A 169 7.26 2.89 -20.18
N ALA A 170 7.10 1.67 -20.69
CA ALA A 170 6.28 1.39 -21.87
C ALA A 170 4.79 1.64 -21.64
N ALA A 171 4.33 1.67 -20.36
CA ALA A 171 2.94 1.88 -19.97
C ALA A 171 1.95 0.94 -20.70
N ASP A 172 2.36 -0.30 -20.96
CA ASP A 172 1.62 -1.29 -21.75
C ASP A 172 0.97 -2.40 -20.92
N ILE A 173 1.13 -2.34 -19.59
CA ILE A 173 0.52 -3.25 -18.63
C ILE A 173 -0.75 -2.59 -18.07
N PRO A 174 -1.90 -3.28 -18.05
CA PRO A 174 -3.12 -2.77 -17.43
C PRO A 174 -2.93 -2.50 -15.94
N VAL A 175 -3.38 -1.32 -15.48
CA VAL A 175 -3.24 -0.87 -14.08
C VAL A 175 -4.60 -0.54 -13.49
N LEU A 176 -4.79 -0.96 -12.24
CA LEU A 176 -5.89 -0.51 -11.40
C LEU A 176 -5.31 -0.03 -10.07
N GLN A 177 -5.73 1.14 -9.62
CA GLN A 177 -5.42 1.63 -8.28
C GLN A 177 -6.59 1.37 -7.34
N MET A 178 -6.28 1.01 -6.09
CA MET A 178 -7.27 0.77 -5.04
C MET A 178 -6.94 1.60 -3.81
N SER A 179 -7.97 2.09 -3.13
CA SER A 179 -7.83 2.83 -1.88
C SER A 179 -7.58 1.92 -0.68
N MET A 180 -6.99 2.47 0.37
CA MET A 180 -7.02 1.89 1.71
C MET A 180 -8.34 2.29 2.40
N PRO A 181 -9.08 1.36 3.04
CA PRO A 181 -10.32 1.71 3.75
C PRO A 181 -10.07 2.50 5.03
N ASP A 182 -8.96 2.22 5.70
CA ASP A 182 -8.46 2.88 6.89
C ASP A 182 -6.92 2.73 6.97
N LEU A 183 -6.33 3.11 8.09
CA LEU A 183 -4.88 3.00 8.34
C LEU A 183 -4.55 2.06 9.51
N ASP A 184 -5.46 1.13 9.82
CA ASP A 184 -5.19 0.07 10.78
C ASP A 184 -4.34 -1.03 10.12
N PRO A 185 -3.14 -1.31 10.64
CA PRO A 185 -2.23 -2.28 10.04
C PRO A 185 -2.81 -3.69 10.00
N THR A 186 -3.62 -4.08 10.98
CA THR A 186 -4.24 -5.41 11.03
C THR A 186 -5.32 -5.55 9.95
N HIS A 187 -6.13 -4.50 9.75
CA HIS A 187 -7.14 -4.48 8.70
C HIS A 187 -6.50 -4.50 7.31
N LEU A 188 -5.43 -3.74 7.11
CA LEU A 188 -4.72 -3.69 5.83
C LEU A 188 -4.01 -5.02 5.53
N LEU A 189 -3.44 -5.68 6.54
CA LEU A 189 -2.90 -7.03 6.40
C LEU A 189 -3.99 -8.03 5.99
N ALA A 190 -5.18 -7.96 6.62
CA ALA A 190 -6.31 -8.81 6.27
C ALA A 190 -6.81 -8.53 4.85
N LEU A 191 -6.83 -7.27 4.43
CA LEU A 191 -7.16 -6.88 3.05
C LEU A 191 -6.17 -7.49 2.06
N GLY A 192 -4.87 -7.40 2.33
CA GLY A 192 -3.82 -8.03 1.52
C GLY A 192 -4.04 -9.53 1.35
N ARG A 193 -4.34 -10.24 2.44
CA ARG A 193 -4.64 -11.69 2.40
C ARG A 193 -5.81 -12.05 1.49
N ARG A 194 -6.85 -11.21 1.47
CA ARG A 194 -7.99 -11.42 0.55
C ARG A 194 -7.61 -11.21 -0.91
N LEU A 195 -6.63 -10.33 -1.19
CA LEU A 195 -6.16 -10.04 -2.54
C LEU A 195 -5.09 -11.02 -3.04
N ALA A 196 -4.47 -11.82 -2.16
CA ALA A 196 -3.40 -12.75 -2.49
C ALA A 196 -3.69 -13.66 -3.70
N PRO A 197 -4.91 -14.21 -3.90
CA PRO A 197 -5.22 -15.07 -5.04
C PRO A 197 -5.01 -14.40 -6.41
N LEU A 198 -5.05 -13.07 -6.50
CA LEU A 198 -4.79 -12.35 -7.74
C LEU A 198 -3.37 -12.58 -8.30
N ARG A 199 -2.42 -12.93 -7.44
CA ARG A 199 -1.03 -13.21 -7.82
C ARG A 199 -0.91 -14.45 -8.68
N ASP A 200 -1.70 -15.49 -8.39
CA ASP A 200 -1.78 -16.73 -9.17
C ASP A 200 -2.36 -16.47 -10.58
N GLU A 201 -3.03 -15.35 -10.76
CA GLU A 201 -3.65 -14.92 -12.01
C GLU A 201 -2.81 -13.84 -12.73
N GLY A 202 -1.50 -13.75 -12.43
CA GLY A 202 -0.58 -12.83 -13.09
C GLY A 202 -0.73 -11.36 -12.69
N THR A 203 -1.35 -11.08 -11.53
CA THR A 203 -1.42 -9.72 -10.99
C THR A 203 -0.24 -9.41 -10.08
N LEU A 204 0.52 -8.35 -10.40
CA LEU A 204 1.51 -7.77 -9.50
C LEU A 204 0.81 -6.84 -8.51
N ILE A 205 0.91 -7.14 -7.22
CA ILE A 205 0.34 -6.30 -6.15
C ILE A 205 1.44 -5.42 -5.58
N ILE A 206 1.21 -4.10 -5.56
CA ILE A 206 2.18 -3.10 -5.11
C ILE A 206 1.57 -2.26 -3.99
N GLY A 207 2.20 -2.30 -2.80
CA GLY A 207 2.02 -1.30 -1.75
C GLY A 207 2.98 -0.13 -2.00
N SER A 208 2.43 1.02 -2.31
CA SER A 208 3.19 2.22 -2.67
C SER A 208 3.10 3.26 -1.56
N GLY A 209 4.23 3.48 -0.89
CA GLY A 209 4.32 4.41 0.23
C GLY A 209 5.74 4.92 0.41
N PHE A 210 6.23 4.91 1.65
CA PHE A 210 7.61 5.24 1.99
C PHE A 210 7.97 4.58 3.33
N MET A 211 9.20 4.10 3.46
CA MET A 211 9.65 3.53 4.73
C MET A 211 9.71 4.58 5.85
N THR A 212 10.08 5.82 5.53
CA THR A 212 9.94 6.99 6.41
C THR A 212 9.42 8.18 5.61
N HIS A 213 8.52 9.00 6.18
CA HIS A 213 7.88 10.12 5.47
C HIS A 213 7.71 11.37 6.34
N GLY A 214 8.78 11.78 7.02
CA GLY A 214 8.83 12.96 7.89
C GLY A 214 9.03 14.27 7.13
N LEU A 215 8.22 14.59 6.13
CA LEU A 215 8.38 15.78 5.27
C LEU A 215 8.64 17.10 6.00
N PRO A 216 7.99 17.43 7.13
CA PRO A 216 8.27 18.67 7.84
C PRO A 216 9.69 18.79 8.39
N PHE A 217 10.44 17.67 8.45
CA PHE A 217 11.73 17.59 9.14
C PHE A 217 12.90 17.29 8.19
N ILE A 218 12.70 17.35 6.87
CA ILE A 218 13.73 17.01 5.87
C ILE A 218 14.29 18.24 5.14
N HIS A 219 13.90 19.46 5.51
CA HIS A 219 14.29 20.66 4.77
C HIS A 219 15.81 20.77 4.54
N GLU A 220 16.62 20.40 5.54
CA GLU A 220 18.09 20.41 5.44
C GLU A 220 18.66 19.29 4.56
N TYR A 221 17.84 18.28 4.25
CA TYR A 221 18.24 17.09 3.46
C TYR A 221 17.76 17.16 2.02
N MET A 222 16.91 18.12 1.68
CA MET A 222 16.40 18.28 0.32
C MET A 222 17.54 18.53 -0.67
N GLY A 223 17.60 17.74 -1.72
CA GLY A 223 18.66 17.77 -2.72
C GLY A 223 19.94 17.00 -2.35
N HIS A 224 19.96 16.37 -1.16
CA HIS A 224 21.05 15.48 -0.76
C HIS A 224 20.62 14.03 -0.89
N THR A 225 21.48 13.21 -1.50
CA THR A 225 21.37 11.75 -1.50
C THR A 225 22.25 11.21 -0.37
N ASP A 226 21.83 10.11 0.25
CA ASP A 226 22.55 9.37 1.29
C ASP A 226 22.69 10.05 2.67
N ALA A 227 22.31 11.30 2.82
CA ALA A 227 22.23 11.97 4.12
C ALA A 227 20.81 11.85 4.70
N ALA A 228 20.69 11.45 5.95
CA ALA A 228 19.38 11.31 6.60
C ALA A 228 19.44 11.69 8.09
N PRO A 229 18.34 12.24 8.65
CA PRO A 229 18.25 12.51 10.08
C PRO A 229 18.21 11.21 10.89
N ALA A 230 18.67 11.28 12.15
CA ALA A 230 18.75 10.11 13.03
C ALA A 230 17.42 9.35 13.13
N TRP A 231 16.29 10.06 13.26
CA TRP A 231 14.98 9.43 13.35
C TRP A 231 14.63 8.58 12.11
N SER A 232 15.07 8.98 10.91
CA SER A 232 14.84 8.22 9.67
C SER A 232 15.72 6.97 9.61
N VAL A 233 17.01 7.12 10.01
CA VAL A 233 17.97 6.00 10.07
C VAL A 233 17.55 4.97 11.12
N GLU A 234 17.11 5.42 12.28
CA GLU A 234 16.70 4.53 13.38
C GLU A 234 15.41 3.78 13.05
N PHE A 235 14.41 4.46 12.45
CA PHE A 235 13.18 3.82 12.00
C PHE A 235 13.46 2.79 10.90
N ASP A 236 14.24 3.17 9.88
CA ASP A 236 14.60 2.27 8.77
C ASP A 236 15.30 1.01 9.28
N ARG A 237 16.27 1.16 10.17
CA ARG A 237 16.97 0.02 10.77
C ARG A 237 16.03 -0.88 11.57
N TRP A 238 15.15 -0.29 12.41
CA TRP A 238 14.15 -1.03 13.17
C TRP A 238 13.23 -1.84 12.25
N ALA A 239 12.71 -1.21 11.20
CA ALA A 239 11.83 -1.86 10.23
C ALA A 239 12.56 -2.98 9.47
N ALA A 240 13.79 -2.73 9.01
CA ALA A 240 14.62 -3.73 8.36
C ALA A 240 14.89 -4.95 9.25
N GLU A 241 15.20 -4.72 10.52
CA GLU A 241 15.43 -5.80 11.50
C GLU A 241 14.15 -6.60 11.80
N ALA A 242 13.00 -5.93 11.92
CA ALA A 242 11.71 -6.60 12.12
C ALA A 242 11.33 -7.44 10.89
N LEU A 243 11.47 -6.89 9.68
CA LEU A 243 11.25 -7.61 8.42
C LEU A 243 12.18 -8.82 8.29
N ALA A 244 13.47 -8.66 8.58
CA ALA A 244 14.45 -9.75 8.51
C ALA A 244 14.19 -10.91 9.48
N ARG A 245 13.49 -10.64 10.59
CA ARG A 245 13.08 -11.68 11.55
C ARG A 245 11.69 -12.23 11.27
N GLY A 246 10.95 -11.68 10.30
CA GLY A 246 9.53 -11.98 10.10
C GLY A 246 8.66 -11.58 11.31
N ASP A 247 9.07 -10.55 12.05
CA ASP A 247 8.41 -10.11 13.28
C ASP A 247 7.22 -9.21 12.96
N LEU A 248 6.15 -9.85 12.48
CA LEU A 248 4.94 -9.14 12.08
C LEU A 248 4.27 -8.41 13.25
N ASP A 249 4.30 -9.00 14.45
CA ASP A 249 3.71 -8.38 15.64
C ASP A 249 4.45 -7.08 16.02
N GLU A 250 5.77 -7.02 15.81
CA GLU A 250 6.57 -5.81 16.00
C GLU A 250 6.16 -4.73 14.97
N LEU A 251 6.01 -5.11 13.70
CA LEU A 251 5.59 -4.19 12.64
C LEU A 251 4.17 -3.67 12.85
N LEU A 252 3.24 -4.53 13.26
CA LEU A 252 1.85 -4.12 13.55
C LEU A 252 1.76 -3.10 14.69
N ALA A 253 2.69 -3.18 15.65
CA ALA A 253 2.77 -2.26 16.79
C ALA A 253 3.69 -1.05 16.52
N PHE A 254 3.95 -0.68 15.28
CA PHE A 254 4.93 0.35 14.89
C PHE A 254 4.69 1.72 15.53
N ARG A 255 3.44 2.09 15.80
CA ARG A 255 3.08 3.36 16.41
C ARG A 255 3.65 3.53 17.82
N GLU A 256 3.74 2.42 18.55
CA GLU A 256 4.19 2.34 19.94
C GLU A 256 5.66 1.93 20.07
N ARG A 257 6.17 1.12 19.12
CA ARG A 257 7.47 0.46 19.26
C ARG A 257 8.56 1.01 18.38
N ALA A 258 8.18 1.58 17.20
CA ALA A 258 9.20 2.07 16.30
C ALA A 258 9.92 3.29 16.86
N PRO A 259 11.26 3.33 16.81
CA PRO A 259 12.02 4.52 17.15
C PRO A 259 11.76 5.64 16.10
N GLY A 260 12.05 6.88 16.50
CA GLY A 260 11.88 8.01 15.58
C GLY A 260 10.45 8.50 15.39
N MET A 261 9.44 7.79 15.92
CA MET A 261 8.07 8.30 15.95
C MET A 261 7.95 9.51 16.90
N PRO A 262 7.13 10.56 16.58
CA PRO A 262 6.31 10.69 15.36
C PRO A 262 7.04 11.34 14.17
N TYR A 263 8.35 11.59 14.25
CA TYR A 263 9.10 12.28 13.19
C TYR A 263 9.16 11.46 11.89
N ALA A 264 9.34 10.14 12.01
CA ALA A 264 9.38 9.25 10.86
C ALA A 264 8.05 9.23 10.10
N HIS A 265 6.94 9.27 10.84
CA HIS A 265 5.60 9.31 10.31
C HIS A 265 4.72 10.26 11.13
N PRO A 266 4.72 11.57 10.86
CA PRO A 266 3.77 12.52 11.46
C PRO A 266 2.31 12.11 11.19
N THR A 267 2.08 11.54 10.04
CA THR A 267 0.88 10.82 9.61
C THR A 267 1.31 9.49 8.99
N VAL A 268 0.54 8.44 9.16
CA VAL A 268 1.04 7.06 8.97
C VAL A 268 0.67 6.43 7.62
N GLU A 269 0.01 7.17 6.75
CA GLU A 269 -0.49 6.67 5.46
C GLU A 269 0.62 6.15 4.55
N HIS A 270 1.84 6.69 4.65
CA HIS A 270 2.96 6.24 3.81
C HIS A 270 3.58 4.92 4.27
N PHE A 271 3.41 4.54 5.53
CA PHE A 271 3.84 3.22 6.00
C PHE A 271 2.74 2.15 5.81
N ALA A 272 1.48 2.57 5.80
CA ALA A 272 0.32 1.70 5.75
C ALA A 272 0.28 0.71 4.56
N PRO A 273 0.65 1.08 3.31
CA PRO A 273 0.64 0.15 2.17
C PRO A 273 1.54 -1.08 2.34
N LEU A 274 2.56 -1.01 3.22
CA LEU A 274 3.42 -2.14 3.58
C LEU A 274 2.60 -3.33 4.07
N PHE A 275 1.57 -3.10 4.89
CA PHE A 275 0.76 -4.16 5.45
C PHE A 275 -0.11 -4.87 4.41
N VAL A 276 -0.55 -4.16 3.38
CA VAL A 276 -1.25 -4.79 2.25
C VAL A 276 -0.29 -5.69 1.46
N ALA A 277 0.94 -5.23 1.21
CA ALA A 277 1.95 -6.03 0.52
C ALA A 277 2.33 -7.29 1.31
N LEU A 278 2.61 -7.17 2.61
CA LEU A 278 2.88 -8.31 3.48
C LEU A 278 1.69 -9.26 3.56
N GLY A 279 0.48 -8.72 3.70
CA GLY A 279 -0.73 -9.54 3.76
C GLY A 279 -1.02 -10.32 2.49
N ALA A 280 -0.64 -9.79 1.33
CA ALA A 280 -0.82 -10.44 0.04
C ALA A 280 0.29 -11.46 -0.30
N SER A 281 1.34 -11.57 0.52
CA SER A 281 2.36 -12.61 0.37
C SER A 281 1.81 -13.99 0.77
N THR A 282 2.51 -15.03 0.36
CA THR A 282 2.20 -16.41 0.74
C THR A 282 2.42 -16.65 2.23
N ASN A 283 3.48 -16.06 2.77
CA ASN A 283 3.82 -16.13 4.20
C ASN A 283 4.29 -14.75 4.69
N PRO A 284 3.43 -13.98 5.34
CA PRO A 284 3.78 -12.64 5.83
C PRO A 284 4.81 -12.64 6.99
N ASP A 285 5.08 -13.81 7.62
CA ASP A 285 6.10 -14.00 8.66
C ASP A 285 7.46 -14.39 8.05
N GLU A 286 7.58 -14.50 6.73
CA GLU A 286 8.83 -14.77 6.05
C GLU A 286 9.58 -13.46 5.75
N ALA A 287 10.90 -13.49 5.91
CA ALA A 287 11.75 -12.34 5.60
C ALA A 287 11.63 -11.98 4.11
N PRO A 288 11.25 -10.75 3.77
CA PRO A 288 11.20 -10.31 2.38
C PRO A 288 12.61 -10.13 1.80
N GLU A 289 12.71 -10.18 0.50
CA GLU A 289 13.92 -9.84 -0.22
C GLU A 289 14.00 -8.32 -0.42
N THR A 290 14.99 -7.67 0.20
CA THR A 290 15.23 -6.24 0.01
C THR A 290 15.80 -5.98 -1.37
N ALA A 291 15.13 -5.10 -2.13
CA ALA A 291 15.50 -4.74 -3.49
C ALA A 291 16.22 -3.39 -3.56
N ILE A 292 15.83 -2.43 -2.74
CA ILE A 292 16.40 -1.08 -2.70
C ILE A 292 16.61 -0.67 -1.25
N GLU A 293 17.73 -0.02 -0.98
CA GLU A 293 18.09 0.58 0.32
C GLU A 293 18.58 2.01 0.14
N GLY A 294 18.80 2.70 1.26
CA GLY A 294 19.35 4.05 1.28
C GLY A 294 18.30 5.13 1.47
N PHE A 295 18.72 6.36 1.25
CA PHE A 295 17.91 7.54 1.56
C PHE A 295 17.83 8.47 0.37
N TRP A 296 16.71 9.15 0.28
CA TRP A 296 16.44 10.20 -0.68
C TRP A 296 15.85 11.40 0.06
N TRP A 297 16.56 12.52 0.04
CA TRP A 297 16.18 13.72 0.79
C TRP A 297 15.90 13.47 2.28
N GLY A 298 16.70 12.59 2.89
CA GLY A 298 16.55 12.24 4.29
C GLY A 298 15.49 11.18 4.61
N LEU A 299 14.71 10.74 3.64
CA LEU A 299 13.68 9.71 3.77
C LEU A 299 14.22 8.35 3.32
N SER A 300 13.93 7.29 4.06
CA SER A 300 14.33 5.95 3.63
C SER A 300 13.49 5.49 2.44
N LYS A 301 14.18 5.18 1.33
CA LYS A 301 13.60 4.63 0.10
C LYS A 301 13.57 3.09 0.07
N ARG A 302 13.75 2.45 1.25
CA ARG A 302 13.75 0.97 1.35
C ARG A 302 12.54 0.38 0.65
N ALA A 303 12.82 -0.57 -0.23
CA ALA A 303 11.82 -1.31 -0.99
C ALA A 303 12.16 -2.80 -0.98
N PHE A 304 11.14 -3.65 -1.05
CA PHE A 304 11.32 -5.09 -0.98
C PHE A 304 10.23 -5.84 -1.76
N GLN A 305 10.52 -7.09 -2.03
CA GLN A 305 9.54 -8.05 -2.54
C GLN A 305 9.38 -9.22 -1.57
N THR A 306 8.18 -9.81 -1.58
CA THR A 306 7.87 -11.00 -0.78
C THR A 306 6.98 -11.96 -1.58
N PHE A 307 7.09 -13.26 -1.34
CA PHE A 307 6.46 -14.32 -2.13
C PHE A 307 5.30 -14.99 -1.44
#